data_1b222070604fa13795090f1cfa74c513
#
_entry.id   1b222070604fa13795090f1cfa74c513
#
_cell.length_a   1.000
_cell.length_b   1.000
_cell.length_c   1.000
_cell.angle_alpha   90.00
_cell.angle_beta   90.00
_cell.angle_gamma   90.00
#
_symmetry.space_group_name_H-M   'P 1'
#
loop_
_entity.id
_entity.type
_entity.pdbx_description
1 polymer ?
#
loop_
_entity_poly.entity_id
_entity_poly.type
_entity_poly.pdbx_seq_one_letter_code
_entity_poly.pdbx_strand_id
1 'polypeptide(L)'
;MMIIKASTALRNDYAGISNLAKETNEPIYITKNGDGDFVVMNIEAFEKREQMLKLRERVLKAEQERIEGQPTMSVSEARRRLRERANEV
;
A
#
# COMPACT_ATOMS: atom_id res chain seq x y z
N MET A 1 -11.97 -9.68 -2.47
CA MET A 1 -13.37 -9.32 -2.67
C MET A 1 -13.60 -7.88 -2.23
N MET A 2 -14.35 -7.12 -2.99
CA MET A 2 -14.64 -5.72 -2.65
C MET A 2 -15.90 -5.64 -1.80
N ILE A 3 -15.81 -5.01 -0.64
CA ILE A 3 -16.95 -4.79 0.26
C ILE A 3 -17.37 -3.33 0.13
N ILE A 4 -18.63 -3.10 -0.21
CA ILE A 4 -19.19 -1.77 -0.40
C ILE A 4 -20.39 -1.59 0.54
N LYS A 5 -20.39 -0.50 1.30
CA LYS A 5 -21.48 -0.14 2.20
C LYS A 5 -21.82 1.32 2.03
N ALA A 6 -23.09 1.66 2.26
CA ALA A 6 -23.52 3.06 2.21
C ALA A 6 -23.10 3.80 3.49
N SER A 7 -22.94 5.10 3.38
CA SER A 7 -22.61 5.95 4.53
C SER A 7 -23.65 5.88 5.64
N THR A 8 -24.92 5.68 5.28
CA THR A 8 -26.00 5.48 6.25
C THR A 8 -25.80 4.21 7.07
N ALA A 9 -25.29 3.13 6.47
CA ALA A 9 -24.99 1.90 7.19
C ALA A 9 -23.89 2.12 8.23
N LEU A 10 -22.85 2.87 7.90
CA LEU A 10 -21.79 3.21 8.86
C LEU A 10 -22.34 4.06 10.01
N ARG A 11 -23.17 5.04 9.73
CA ARG A 11 -23.75 5.90 10.74
C ARG A 11 -24.71 5.15 11.67
N ASN A 12 -25.54 4.29 11.10
CA ASN A 12 -26.58 3.58 11.87
C ASN A 12 -26.12 2.30 12.51
N ASP A 13 -25.03 1.68 11.99
CA ASP A 13 -24.53 0.41 12.49
C ASP A 13 -22.99 0.42 12.49
N TYR A 14 -22.43 1.35 13.22
CA TYR A 14 -20.98 1.46 13.35
C TYR A 14 -20.36 0.14 13.86
N ALA A 15 -20.98 -0.48 14.87
CA ALA A 15 -20.46 -1.72 15.46
C ALA A 15 -20.43 -2.86 14.43
N GLY A 16 -21.46 -2.98 13.61
CA GLY A 16 -21.51 -3.99 12.55
C GLY A 16 -20.41 -3.79 11.51
N ILE A 17 -20.20 -2.55 11.07
CA ILE A 17 -19.14 -2.21 10.13
C ILE A 17 -17.77 -2.47 10.75
N SER A 18 -17.57 -2.07 12.00
CA SER A 18 -16.33 -2.31 12.74
C SER A 18 -16.01 -3.80 12.85
N ASN A 19 -17.00 -4.61 13.21
CA ASN A 19 -16.83 -6.06 13.30
C ASN A 19 -16.52 -6.68 11.95
N LEU A 20 -17.18 -6.24 10.89
CA LEU A 20 -16.92 -6.71 9.53
C LEU A 20 -15.49 -6.41 9.11
N ALA A 21 -15.01 -5.20 9.39
CA ALA A 21 -13.64 -4.82 9.09
C ALA A 21 -12.62 -5.69 9.83
N LYS A 22 -12.88 -6.01 11.10
CA LYS A 22 -12.02 -6.85 11.92
C LYS A 22 -12.03 -8.32 11.50
N GLU A 23 -13.18 -8.83 11.12
CA GLU A 23 -13.31 -10.21 10.67
C GLU A 23 -12.65 -10.47 9.32
N THR A 24 -12.82 -9.56 8.38
CA THR A 24 -12.36 -9.74 7.03
C THR A 24 -10.94 -9.27 6.80
N ASN A 25 -10.45 -8.30 7.59
CA ASN A 25 -9.18 -7.59 7.40
C ASN A 25 -9.10 -6.93 6.00
N GLU A 26 -10.25 -6.69 5.40
CA GLU A 26 -10.37 -6.10 4.07
C GLU A 26 -10.88 -4.67 4.17
N PRO A 27 -10.54 -3.80 3.22
CA PRO A 27 -11.10 -2.46 3.19
C PRO A 27 -12.59 -2.48 2.86
N ILE A 28 -13.35 -1.65 3.56
CA ILE A 28 -14.78 -1.46 3.31
C ILE A 28 -14.94 -0.09 2.65
N TYR A 29 -15.42 -0.09 1.42
CA TYR A 29 -15.64 1.15 0.66
C TYR A 29 -16.97 1.75 1.08
N ILE A 30 -16.92 2.96 1.59
CA ILE A 30 -18.12 3.70 2.01
C ILE A 30 -18.52 4.64 0.90
N THR A 31 -19.77 4.54 0.48
CA THR A 31 -20.30 5.37 -0.61
C THR A 31 -21.35 6.34 -0.10
N LYS A 32 -21.46 7.48 -0.75
CA LYS A 32 -22.49 8.47 -0.50
C LYS A 32 -23.10 8.86 -1.84
N ASN A 33 -24.42 8.67 -1.96
CA ASN A 33 -25.15 8.94 -3.21
C ASN A 33 -24.55 8.21 -4.42
N GLY A 34 -24.05 6.99 -4.21
CA GLY A 34 -23.47 6.19 -5.27
C GLY A 34 -21.99 6.45 -5.56
N ASP A 35 -21.43 7.51 -4.97
CA ASP A 35 -20.02 7.86 -5.17
C ASP A 35 -19.17 7.38 -4.00
N GLY A 36 -17.92 7.01 -4.27
CA GLY A 36 -16.97 6.64 -3.23
C GLY A 36 -16.66 7.86 -2.36
N ASP A 37 -16.78 7.69 -1.04
CA ASP A 37 -16.57 8.76 -0.07
C ASP A 37 -15.27 8.52 0.70
N PHE A 38 -15.13 7.36 1.34
CA PHE A 38 -13.93 7.00 2.07
C PHE A 38 -13.87 5.48 2.27
N VAL A 39 -12.78 5.03 2.87
CA VAL A 39 -12.53 3.61 3.14
C VAL A 39 -12.38 3.41 4.64
N VAL A 40 -13.03 2.38 5.16
CA VAL A 40 -12.90 1.94 6.55
C VAL A 40 -12.12 0.64 6.58
N MET A 41 -11.15 0.56 7.47
CA MET A 41 -10.29 -0.61 7.57
C MET A 41 -9.83 -0.81 9.01
N ASN A 42 -9.65 -2.07 9.41
CA ASN A 42 -9.02 -2.40 10.69
C ASN A 42 -7.62 -1.80 10.72
N ILE A 43 -7.28 -1.10 11.81
CA ILE A 43 -5.99 -0.40 11.92
C ILE A 43 -4.79 -1.36 11.79
N GLU A 44 -4.87 -2.55 12.34
CA GLU A 44 -3.80 -3.54 12.23
C GLU A 44 -3.60 -3.99 10.78
N ALA A 45 -4.69 -4.21 10.06
CA ALA A 45 -4.64 -4.59 8.65
C ALA A 45 -4.09 -3.44 7.79
N PHE A 46 -4.48 -2.21 8.11
CA PHE A 46 -3.97 -1.02 7.45
C PHE A 46 -2.46 -0.86 7.65
N GLU A 47 -1.98 -0.99 8.89
CA GLU A 47 -0.56 -0.91 9.20
C GLU A 47 0.25 -1.98 8.47
N LYS A 48 -0.27 -3.20 8.43
CA LYS A 48 0.34 -4.31 7.68
C LYS A 48 0.45 -3.98 6.19
N ARG A 49 -0.61 -3.42 5.62
CA ARG A 49 -0.64 -3.02 4.22
C ARG A 49 0.41 -1.95 3.93
N GLU A 50 0.53 -0.96 4.81
CA GLU A 50 1.54 0.10 4.69
C GLU A 50 2.96 -0.48 4.74
N GLN A 51 3.21 -1.42 5.64
CA GLN A 51 4.50 -2.09 5.74
C GLN A 51 4.82 -2.90 4.48
N MET A 52 3.83 -3.59 3.92
CA MET A 52 3.99 -4.35 2.69
C MET A 52 4.28 -3.45 1.49
N LEU A 53 3.61 -2.31 1.40
CA LEU A 53 3.86 -1.34 0.34
C LEU A 53 5.28 -0.77 0.42
N LYS A 54 5.73 -0.43 1.62
CA LYS A 54 7.10 0.04 1.86
C LYS A 54 8.14 -1.02 1.48
N LEU A 55 7.87 -2.26 1.83
CA LEU A 55 8.74 -3.38 1.48
C LEU A 55 8.83 -3.56 -0.04
N ARG A 56 7.69 -3.49 -0.73
CA ARG A 56 7.66 -3.57 -2.20
C ARG A 56 8.47 -2.45 -2.85
N GLU A 57 8.34 -1.24 -2.36
CA GLU A 57 9.13 -0.11 -2.86
C GLU A 57 10.63 -0.37 -2.72
N ARG A 58 11.05 -0.88 -1.57
CA ARG A 58 12.46 -1.21 -1.32
C ARG A 58 12.96 -2.31 -2.26
N VAL A 59 12.16 -3.34 -2.46
CA VAL A 59 12.51 -4.45 -3.35
C VAL A 59 12.60 -3.98 -4.80
N LEU A 60 11.63 -3.24 -5.27
CA LEU A 60 11.63 -2.71 -6.63
C LEU A 60 12.80 -1.77 -6.88
N LYS A 61 13.13 -0.94 -5.91
CA LYS A 61 14.26 -0.02 -6.00
C LYS A 61 15.59 -0.77 -6.06
N ALA A 62 15.78 -1.76 -5.20
CA ALA A 62 16.95 -2.61 -5.19
C ALA A 62 17.11 -3.39 -6.51
N GLU A 63 16.01 -3.89 -7.05
CA GLU A 63 15.98 -4.58 -8.32
C GLU A 63 16.40 -3.67 -9.47
N GLN A 64 15.89 -2.45 -9.50
CA GLN A 64 16.24 -1.46 -10.49
C GLN A 64 17.71 -1.09 -10.41
N GLU A 65 18.25 -0.86 -9.23
CA GLU A 65 19.65 -0.59 -9.00
C GLU A 65 20.53 -1.72 -9.51
N ARG A 66 20.12 -2.95 -9.27
CA ARG A 66 20.83 -4.14 -9.75
C ARG A 66 20.87 -4.20 -11.28
N ILE A 67 19.76 -3.93 -11.93
CA ILE A 67 19.65 -3.91 -13.38
C ILE A 67 20.53 -2.80 -13.98
N GLU A 68 20.46 -1.60 -13.40
CA GLU A 68 21.27 -0.46 -13.84
C GLU A 68 22.75 -0.69 -13.59
N GLY A 69 23.11 -1.52 -12.64
CA GLY A 69 24.47 -1.91 -12.36
C GLY A 69 25.03 -3.00 -13.28
N GLN A 70 24.28 -3.43 -14.30
CA GLN A 70 24.75 -4.42 -15.27
C GLN A 70 25.96 -3.92 -16.07
N PRO A 71 26.83 -4.83 -16.55
CA PRO A 71 28.14 -4.46 -17.08
C PRO A 71 28.18 -3.82 -18.47
N THR A 72 27.08 -3.25 -18.93
CA THR A 72 27.06 -2.42 -20.12
C THR A 72 27.68 -1.06 -19.89
N MET A 73 27.98 -0.73 -18.64
CA MET A 73 28.66 0.50 -18.24
C MET A 73 29.93 0.17 -17.46
N SER A 74 30.80 1.16 -17.26
CA SER A 74 32.01 0.96 -16.47
C SER A 74 31.69 0.59 -15.03
N VAL A 75 32.62 -0.13 -14.37
CA VAL A 75 32.42 -0.52 -12.97
C VAL A 75 32.26 0.71 -12.06
N SER A 76 33.05 1.74 -12.30
CA SER A 76 32.96 2.98 -11.50
C SER A 76 31.62 3.68 -11.69
N GLU A 77 31.11 3.71 -12.91
CA GLU A 77 29.83 4.30 -13.22
C GLU A 77 28.68 3.50 -12.59
N ALA A 78 28.72 2.19 -12.67
CA ALA A 78 27.75 1.31 -12.04
C ALA A 78 27.71 1.53 -10.53
N ARG A 79 28.88 1.60 -9.88
CA ARG A 79 28.98 1.84 -8.44
C ARG A 79 28.45 3.20 -8.06
N ARG A 80 28.73 4.21 -8.86
CA ARG A 80 28.20 5.55 -8.63
C ARG A 80 26.68 5.57 -8.67
N ARG A 81 26.09 4.96 -9.69
CA ARG A 81 24.63 4.87 -9.82
C ARG A 81 23.96 4.13 -8.66
N LEU A 82 24.55 3.04 -8.24
CA LEU A 82 24.06 2.28 -7.09
C LEU A 82 24.08 3.13 -5.82
N ARG A 83 25.15 3.90 -5.61
CA ARG A 83 25.23 4.79 -4.45
C ARG A 83 24.21 5.92 -4.51
N GLU A 84 24.04 6.53 -5.65
CA GLU A 84 23.03 7.58 -5.84
C GLU A 84 21.64 7.07 -5.53
N ARG A 85 21.30 5.88 -6.02
CA ARG A 85 20.01 5.24 -5.76
C ARG A 85 19.82 4.91 -4.30
N ALA A 86 20.83 4.39 -3.65
CA ALA A 86 20.76 4.07 -2.23
C ALA A 86 20.53 5.33 -1.36
N ASN A 87 21.07 6.47 -1.78
CA ASN A 87 20.92 7.74 -1.06
C ASN A 87 19.56 8.39 -1.26
N GLU A 88 18.78 7.97 -2.25
CA GLU A 88 17.45 8.50 -2.51
C GLU A 88 16.36 7.91 -1.60
N VAL A 89 16.67 6.92 -0.80
CA VAL A 89 15.70 6.21 0.05
C VAL A 89 15.41 6.95 1.35
#